data_d133a68847c8e10b912a72c798d74349
#
_entry.id   d133a68847c8e10b912a72c798d74349
#
_cell.length_a   1.000
_cell.length_b   1.000
_cell.length_c   1.000
_cell.angle_alpha   90.00
_cell.angle_beta   90.00
_cell.angle_gamma   90.00
#
_symmetry.space_group_name_H-M   'P 1'
#
loop_
_entity.id
_entity.type
_entity.pdbx_description
1 polymer ?
#
loop_
_entity_poly.entity_id
_entity_poly.type
_entity_poly.pdbx_seq_one_letter_code
_entity_poly.pdbx_strand_id
1 'polypeptide(L)'
;PVYVINGTVVTADNARITNNAKTGSVQVTGLSVTDGAYKVGSYDSFSGSKTIALKINGCVTTGAGRVQLTSSAFPVIAAGGSQKLTYFAKVSGDAPNSKDVQAANVVFTISIVD
;
A
#
# COMPACT_ATOMS: atom_id res chain seq x y z
N PRO A 1 -3.44 6.66 2.43
CA PRO A 1 -4.53 5.92 3.07
C PRO A 1 -5.42 5.22 2.05
N VAL A 2 -6.03 4.14 2.48
CA VAL A 2 -6.95 3.35 1.66
C VAL A 2 -8.33 3.46 2.29
N TYR A 3 -9.31 3.83 1.50
CA TYR A 3 -10.69 4.02 1.97
C TYR A 3 -11.63 3.05 1.30
N VAL A 4 -12.71 2.72 1.99
CA VAL A 4 -13.84 1.99 1.40
C VAL A 4 -15.04 2.92 1.42
N ILE A 5 -15.59 3.19 0.23
CA ILE A 5 -16.74 4.07 0.06
C ILE A 5 -17.82 3.28 -0.67
N ASN A 6 -18.93 3.05 0.01
CA ASN A 6 -20.06 2.27 -0.52
C ASN A 6 -19.62 0.90 -1.06
N GLY A 7 -18.75 0.21 -0.29
CA GLY A 7 -18.25 -1.11 -0.66
C GLY A 7 -17.17 -1.11 -1.74
N THR A 8 -16.76 0.05 -2.22
CA THR A 8 -15.72 0.17 -3.23
C THR A 8 -14.43 0.69 -2.59
N VAL A 9 -13.32 0.05 -2.90
CA VAL A 9 -12.01 0.48 -2.42
C VAL A 9 -11.54 1.67 -3.25
N VAL A 10 -11.16 2.74 -2.57
CA VAL A 10 -10.69 3.96 -3.20
C VAL A 10 -9.25 4.21 -2.75
N THR A 11 -8.37 4.34 -3.72
CA THR A 11 -6.95 4.68 -3.50
C THR A 11 -6.58 5.88 -4.35
N ALA A 12 -5.46 6.51 -4.03
CA ALA A 12 -4.99 7.65 -4.81
C ALA A 12 -4.44 7.19 -6.17
N ASP A 13 -4.95 7.75 -7.26
CA ASP A 13 -4.54 7.38 -8.61
C ASP A 13 -3.15 7.91 -8.96
N ASN A 14 -2.73 8.99 -8.30
CA ASN A 14 -1.49 9.68 -8.61
C ASN A 14 -0.50 9.63 -7.44
N ALA A 15 -0.64 8.66 -6.57
CA ALA A 15 0.25 8.50 -5.43
C ALA A 15 1.68 8.24 -5.91
N ARG A 16 2.64 8.91 -5.28
CA ARG A 16 4.06 8.75 -5.59
C ARG A 16 4.91 9.12 -4.41
N ILE A 17 6.13 8.59 -4.40
CA ILE A 17 7.16 8.97 -3.44
C ILE A 17 8.16 9.84 -4.20
N THR A 18 8.39 11.05 -3.72
CA THR A 18 9.29 12.01 -4.37
C THR A 18 10.50 12.24 -3.49
N ASN A 19 11.68 12.17 -4.10
CA ASN A 19 12.93 12.51 -3.43
C ASN A 19 13.23 14.00 -3.66
N ASN A 20 12.92 14.82 -2.68
CA ASN A 20 13.10 16.28 -2.75
C ASN A 20 14.52 16.74 -2.41
N ALA A 21 15.43 15.82 -2.11
CA ALA A 21 16.80 16.18 -1.80
C ALA A 21 17.52 16.76 -3.01
N LYS A 22 18.48 17.61 -2.77
CA LYS A 22 19.33 18.17 -3.83
C LYS A 22 20.40 17.18 -4.27
N THR A 23 20.84 16.32 -3.36
CA THR A 23 21.83 15.27 -3.61
C THR A 23 21.42 14.01 -2.84
N GLY A 24 21.90 12.87 -3.29
CA GLY A 24 21.65 11.59 -2.64
C GLY A 24 20.40 10.92 -3.15
N SER A 25 20.37 9.61 -3.05
CA SER A 25 19.26 8.77 -3.50
C SER A 25 18.56 8.13 -2.31
N VAL A 26 17.30 7.77 -2.50
CA VAL A 26 16.50 7.05 -1.49
C VAL A 26 15.87 5.84 -2.13
N GLN A 27 15.43 4.92 -1.30
CA GLN A 27 14.76 3.71 -1.77
C GLN A 27 13.78 3.23 -0.70
N VAL A 28 12.63 2.72 -1.14
CA VAL A 28 11.73 2.02 -0.25
C VAL A 28 12.37 0.69 0.14
N THR A 29 12.63 0.51 1.42
CA THR A 29 13.26 -0.70 1.97
C THR A 29 12.31 -1.51 2.82
N GLY A 30 11.13 -0.99 3.12
CA GLY A 30 10.13 -1.70 3.88
C GLY A 30 8.73 -1.19 3.54
N LEU A 31 7.77 -2.07 3.72
CA LEU A 31 6.36 -1.79 3.52
C LEU A 31 5.57 -2.57 4.55
N SER A 32 4.66 -1.92 5.22
CA SER A 32 3.79 -2.55 6.21
C SER A 32 2.36 -2.10 5.98
N VAL A 33 1.42 -3.02 6.05
CA VAL A 33 -0.01 -2.73 5.96
C VAL A 33 -0.66 -3.30 7.22
N THR A 34 -1.30 -2.44 8.00
CA THR A 34 -1.92 -2.83 9.26
C THR A 34 -3.41 -2.54 9.25
N ASP A 35 -4.13 -3.18 10.16
CA ASP A 35 -5.59 -3.07 10.24
C ASP A 35 -6.01 -1.62 10.51
N GLY A 36 -7.02 -1.19 9.74
CA GLY A 36 -7.81 -0.01 10.06
C GLY A 36 -9.20 -0.46 10.48
N ALA A 37 -10.23 0.06 9.83
CA ALA A 37 -11.59 -0.40 10.05
C ALA A 37 -11.82 -1.83 9.54
N TYR A 38 -10.96 -2.28 8.61
CA TYR A 38 -10.98 -3.62 8.05
C TYR A 38 -9.75 -4.38 8.50
N LYS A 39 -9.87 -5.70 8.51
CA LYS A 39 -8.75 -6.60 8.78
C LYS A 39 -7.96 -6.81 7.48
N VAL A 40 -6.65 -6.74 7.57
CA VAL A 40 -5.79 -7.00 6.40
C VAL A 40 -5.64 -8.50 6.21
N GLY A 41 -5.96 -8.97 5.02
CA GLY A 41 -5.86 -10.37 4.64
C GLY A 41 -4.90 -10.61 3.50
N SER A 42 -4.84 -11.86 3.05
CA SER A 42 -4.01 -12.27 1.92
C SER A 42 -4.65 -11.87 0.61
N TYR A 43 -3.90 -11.21 -0.26
CA TYR A 43 -4.37 -10.84 -1.58
C TYR A 43 -4.57 -12.08 -2.49
N ASP A 44 -3.61 -13.00 -2.47
CA ASP A 44 -3.64 -14.18 -3.33
C ASP A 44 -4.58 -15.27 -2.82
N SER A 45 -4.81 -15.33 -1.51
CA SER A 45 -5.71 -16.31 -0.86
C SER A 45 -6.79 -15.57 -0.09
N PHE A 46 -7.46 -14.65 -0.78
CA PHE A 46 -8.39 -13.72 -0.15
C PHE A 46 -9.64 -14.43 0.38
N SER A 47 -9.94 -14.24 1.66
CA SER A 47 -11.12 -14.81 2.30
C SER A 47 -11.41 -14.05 3.61
N GLY A 48 -12.59 -14.28 4.18
CA GLY A 48 -12.97 -13.70 5.45
C GLY A 48 -13.99 -12.59 5.33
N SER A 49 -14.46 -12.09 6.47
CA SER A 49 -15.40 -10.98 6.54
C SER A 49 -14.70 -9.72 7.03
N LYS A 50 -15.18 -8.56 6.65
CA LYS A 50 -14.60 -7.25 6.96
C LYS A 50 -13.09 -7.24 6.68
N THR A 51 -12.71 -7.80 5.55
CA THR A 51 -11.31 -8.02 5.19
C THR A 51 -10.97 -7.22 3.93
N ILE A 52 -9.77 -6.67 3.91
CA ILE A 52 -9.20 -5.99 2.75
C ILE A 52 -7.81 -6.56 2.49
N ALA A 53 -7.45 -6.65 1.23
CA ALA A 53 -6.11 -7.05 0.82
C ALA A 53 -5.60 -6.10 -0.24
N LEU A 54 -4.30 -5.85 -0.25
CA LEU A 54 -3.69 -4.88 -1.15
C LEU A 54 -2.57 -5.50 -1.96
N LYS A 55 -2.40 -4.96 -3.15
CA LYS A 55 -1.24 -5.22 -4.00
C LYS A 55 -0.66 -3.87 -4.38
N ILE A 56 0.55 -3.59 -3.91
CA ILE A 56 1.22 -2.31 -4.07
C ILE A 56 2.50 -2.52 -4.86
N ASN A 57 2.59 -1.95 -6.06
CA ASN A 57 3.70 -2.16 -6.99
C ASN A 57 4.05 -3.64 -7.15
N GLY A 58 3.04 -4.49 -7.25
CA GLY A 58 3.22 -5.93 -7.40
C GLY A 58 3.44 -6.70 -6.10
N CYS A 59 3.61 -6.02 -4.98
CA CYS A 59 3.82 -6.66 -3.67
C CYS A 59 2.48 -6.85 -2.96
N VAL A 60 2.17 -8.06 -2.55
CA VAL A 60 0.86 -8.43 -2.02
C VAL A 60 0.91 -8.57 -0.50
N THR A 61 -0.20 -8.19 0.15
CA THR A 61 -0.37 -8.48 1.57
C THR A 61 -0.62 -9.97 1.77
N THR A 62 -0.10 -10.51 2.88
CA THR A 62 -0.37 -11.89 3.29
C THR A 62 -1.09 -11.93 4.64
N GLY A 63 -1.37 -10.78 5.20
CA GLY A 63 -1.98 -10.53 6.48
C GLY A 63 -1.55 -9.16 6.96
N ALA A 64 -1.96 -8.77 8.16
CA ALA A 64 -1.51 -7.52 8.75
C ALA A 64 -0.01 -7.58 9.04
N GLY A 65 0.68 -6.48 8.78
CA GLY A 65 2.09 -6.36 9.08
C GLY A 65 2.94 -6.18 7.83
N ARG A 66 4.16 -6.71 7.90
CA ARG A 66 5.16 -6.51 6.86
C ARG A 66 4.78 -7.18 5.55
N VAL A 67 4.98 -6.46 4.44
CA VAL A 67 4.78 -6.96 3.09
C VAL A 67 6.14 -7.32 2.50
N GLN A 68 6.23 -8.49 1.88
CA GLN A 68 7.45 -8.94 1.21
C GLN A 68 7.64 -8.13 -0.08
N LEU A 69 8.75 -7.42 -0.19
CA LEU A 69 9.06 -6.64 -1.39
C LEU A 69 9.74 -7.51 -2.43
N THR A 70 9.32 -7.35 -3.69
CA THR A 70 10.04 -7.95 -4.82
C THR A 70 11.20 -7.03 -5.22
N SER A 71 12.23 -7.59 -5.82
CA SER A 71 13.47 -6.87 -6.10
C SER A 71 13.32 -5.69 -7.07
N SER A 72 12.29 -5.71 -7.90
CA SER A 72 12.08 -4.66 -8.92
C SER A 72 10.93 -3.71 -8.61
N ALA A 73 10.23 -3.91 -7.48
CA ALA A 73 9.03 -3.13 -7.15
C ALA A 73 9.34 -1.67 -6.81
N PHE A 74 10.46 -1.45 -6.14
CA PHE A 74 10.82 -0.12 -5.65
C PHE A 74 12.29 0.16 -5.96
N PRO A 75 12.58 0.66 -7.17
CA PRO A 75 13.96 1.02 -7.53
C PRO A 75 14.41 2.25 -6.76
N VAL A 76 15.72 2.47 -6.78
CA VAL A 76 16.34 3.65 -6.17
C VAL A 76 15.79 4.92 -6.83
N ILE A 77 15.47 5.90 -6.02
CA ILE A 77 14.96 7.20 -6.49
C ILE A 77 16.09 8.22 -6.35
N ALA A 78 16.60 8.68 -7.47
CA ALA A 78 17.64 9.70 -7.48
C ALA A 78 17.11 11.05 -6.99
N ALA A 79 18.01 11.95 -6.63
CA ALA A 79 17.63 13.30 -6.20
C ALA A 79 16.75 13.97 -7.24
N GLY A 80 15.62 14.52 -6.81
CA GLY A 80 14.64 15.15 -7.69
C GLY A 80 13.71 14.17 -8.42
N GLY A 81 13.94 12.87 -8.29
CA GLY A 81 13.11 11.84 -8.93
C GLY A 81 11.88 11.45 -8.11
N SER A 82 11.05 10.62 -8.71
CA SER A 82 9.87 10.09 -8.02
C SER A 82 9.58 8.66 -8.44
N GLN A 83 8.88 7.95 -7.54
CA GLN A 83 8.43 6.58 -7.74
C GLN A 83 6.90 6.58 -7.70
N LYS A 84 6.28 6.12 -8.78
CA LYS A 84 4.83 5.97 -8.83
C LYS A 84 4.40 4.79 -7.95
N LEU A 85 3.32 4.97 -7.22
CA LEU A 85 2.69 3.93 -6.42
C LEU A 85 1.43 3.44 -7.13
N THR A 86 1.36 2.14 -7.41
CA THR A 86 0.21 1.51 -8.04
C THR A 86 -0.46 0.59 -7.04
N TYR A 87 -1.75 0.82 -6.80
CA TYR A 87 -2.54 0.07 -5.82
C TYR A 87 -3.59 -0.76 -6.51
N PHE A 88 -3.71 -2.01 -6.12
CA PHE A 88 -4.86 -2.87 -6.37
C PHE A 88 -5.37 -3.37 -5.04
N ALA A 89 -6.67 -3.60 -4.95
CA ALA A 89 -7.27 -4.01 -3.69
C ALA A 89 -8.41 -4.99 -3.91
N LYS A 90 -8.59 -5.86 -2.91
CA LYS A 90 -9.77 -6.72 -2.78
C LYS A 90 -10.44 -6.40 -1.46
N VAL A 91 -11.76 -6.37 -1.46
CA VAL A 91 -12.53 -6.13 -0.25
C VAL A 91 -13.64 -7.16 -0.16
N SER A 92 -13.94 -7.62 1.07
CA SER A 92 -14.97 -8.63 1.28
C SER A 92 -16.36 -8.11 0.88
N GLY A 93 -17.22 -9.01 0.38
CA GLY A 93 -18.56 -8.66 -0.08
C GLY A 93 -19.51 -8.18 1.02
N ASP A 94 -19.15 -8.39 2.29
CA ASP A 94 -19.91 -7.93 3.45
C ASP A 94 -19.43 -6.56 3.97
N ALA A 95 -18.64 -5.84 3.16
CA ALA A 95 -18.14 -4.53 3.52
C ALA A 95 -19.32 -3.57 3.74
N PRO A 96 -19.32 -2.80 4.83
CA PRO A 96 -20.41 -1.87 5.09
C PRO A 96 -20.43 -0.72 4.09
N ASN A 97 -21.63 -0.23 3.77
CA ASN A 97 -21.80 0.98 2.97
C ASN A 97 -21.52 2.20 3.84
N SER A 98 -20.27 2.54 3.99
CA SER A 98 -19.87 3.72 4.75
C SER A 98 -18.96 4.60 3.91
N LYS A 99 -19.01 5.89 4.19
CA LYS A 99 -18.14 6.87 3.54
C LYS A 99 -16.90 7.06 4.38
N ASP A 100 -15.80 7.31 3.70
CA ASP A 100 -14.55 7.80 4.32
C ASP A 100 -14.05 6.94 5.47
N VAL A 101 -14.26 5.64 5.36
CA VAL A 101 -13.72 4.70 6.33
C VAL A 101 -12.27 4.37 5.96
N GLN A 102 -11.36 4.68 6.85
CA GLN A 102 -9.97 4.27 6.65
C GLN A 102 -9.87 2.77 6.87
N ALA A 103 -9.75 2.04 5.77
CA ALA A 103 -9.81 0.58 5.79
C ALA A 103 -8.52 -0.05 6.31
N ALA A 104 -7.37 0.56 5.99
CA ALA A 104 -6.06 0.03 6.37
C ALA A 104 -5.05 1.17 6.47
N ASN A 105 -3.94 0.90 7.15
CA ASN A 105 -2.82 1.82 7.28
C ASN A 105 -1.64 1.28 6.49
N VAL A 106 -1.11 2.08 5.58
CA VAL A 106 0.04 1.72 4.74
C VAL A 106 1.23 2.58 5.17
N VAL A 107 2.31 1.93 5.52
CA VAL A 107 3.53 2.61 5.99
C VAL A 107 4.71 2.14 5.14
N PHE A 108 5.41 3.10 4.54
CA PHE A 108 6.64 2.85 3.80
C PHE A 108 7.84 3.21 4.66
N THR A 109 8.85 2.35 4.65
CA THR A 109 10.17 2.66 5.22
C THR A 109 11.06 3.07 4.07
N ILE A 110 11.64 4.27 4.17
CA ILE A 110 12.48 4.83 3.13
C ILE A 110 13.87 5.03 3.71
N SER A 111 14.88 4.54 3.00
CA SER A 111 16.26 4.60 3.43
C SER A 111 17.11 5.38 2.44
N ILE A 112 18.15 6.06 2.95
CA ILE A 112 19.13 6.73 2.12
C ILE A 112 20.04 5.67 1.50
N VAL A 113 20.30 5.80 0.21
CA VAL A 113 21.16 4.89 -0.55
C VAL A 113 22.28 5.71 -1.16
N ASP A 114 23.48 5.34 -0.85
CA ASP A 114 24.69 5.99 -1.42
C ASP A 114 25.21 5.24 -2.64
#